data_e9d2e48e5f8b9bd2e39c7072fee3fc45
#
_entry.id   e9d2e48e5f8b9bd2e39c7072fee3fc45
#
_cell.length_a   1.000
_cell.length_b   1.000
_cell.length_c   1.000
_cell.angle_alpha   90.00
_cell.angle_beta   90.00
_cell.angle_gamma   90.00
#
_symmetry.space_group_name_H-M   'P 1'
#
loop_
_entity.id
_entity.type
_entity.pdbx_description
1 polymer ?
#
loop_
_entity_poly.entity_id
_entity_poly.type
_entity_poly.pdbx_seq_one_letter_code
_entity_poly.pdbx_strand_id
1 'polypeptide(L)'
;IRAYKNGYRIFAKDCKDRAEFVAEGAAIPVYESAGDFNEKTIESYKLASIVTLDEDFANDAGFDIEKYLTQKIGKSFGKAEDNAFINGTGLNEPTGILHNIDGAKTALTAETLTYDDVISLYFSVDKEYRRNGIWLMNDKTALVLRKLKDNDGNYLWNQANDTILGKQVIISEYMPDIETGTKPIAFGDFSYYWIVGRKPVTVRTLLEKFVLYDQIGYLAFEFLDGKIVRNEAIKVIQMADAGK
;
A
#
# COMPACT_ATOMS: atom_id res chain seq x y z
N ILE A 1 11.01 -6.63 5.47
CA ILE A 1 11.25 -7.91 6.15
C ILE A 1 11.81 -8.90 5.13
N ARG A 2 12.79 -9.71 5.51
CA ARG A 2 13.35 -10.76 4.63
C ARG A 2 12.80 -12.12 5.06
N ALA A 3 12.20 -12.87 4.13
CA ALA A 3 11.75 -14.24 4.37
C ALA A 3 12.69 -15.24 3.69
N TYR A 4 12.92 -16.37 4.34
CA TYR A 4 13.79 -17.43 3.84
C TYR A 4 13.02 -18.61 3.22
N LYS A 5 11.67 -18.65 3.41
CA LYS A 5 10.79 -19.71 2.94
C LYS A 5 9.51 -19.12 2.33
N ASN A 6 8.82 -19.89 1.47
CA ASN A 6 7.41 -19.61 1.14
C ASN A 6 6.53 -19.99 2.32
N GLY A 7 5.41 -19.30 2.50
CA GLY A 7 4.45 -19.58 3.57
C GLY A 7 4.97 -19.18 4.96
N TYR A 8 5.59 -18.00 5.07
CA TYR A 8 5.94 -17.43 6.37
C TYR A 8 4.66 -17.01 7.11
N ARG A 9 4.48 -17.53 8.31
CA ARG A 9 3.32 -17.22 9.16
C ARG A 9 3.68 -16.09 10.12
N ILE A 10 2.86 -15.06 10.12
CA ILE A 10 2.95 -13.95 11.07
C ILE A 10 1.77 -14.04 12.01
N PHE A 11 2.03 -13.99 13.28
CA PHE A 11 1.02 -13.90 14.31
C PHE A 11 0.88 -12.43 14.72
N ALA A 12 -0.20 -11.78 14.26
CA ALA A 12 -0.55 -10.45 14.71
C ALA A 12 -1.39 -10.57 15.98
N LYS A 13 -0.91 -9.99 17.07
CA LYS A 13 -1.65 -9.92 18.33
C LYS A 13 -2.33 -8.57 18.45
N ASP A 14 -3.63 -8.55 18.69
CA ASP A 14 -4.36 -7.37 19.15
C ASP A 14 -4.39 -7.39 20.68
N CYS A 15 -3.67 -6.46 21.31
CA CYS A 15 -3.62 -6.37 22.75
C CYS A 15 -4.70 -5.39 23.23
N LYS A 16 -5.93 -5.90 23.39
CA LYS A 16 -7.07 -5.11 23.94
C LYS A 16 -7.15 -5.15 25.44
N ASP A 17 -6.34 -5.99 26.07
CA ASP A 17 -6.35 -6.20 27.52
C ASP A 17 -5.93 -4.92 28.23
N ARG A 18 -6.69 -4.53 29.25
CA ARG A 18 -6.36 -3.40 30.12
C ARG A 18 -6.06 -3.93 31.51
N ALA A 19 -4.95 -3.45 32.08
CA ALA A 19 -4.73 -3.65 33.50
C ALA A 19 -5.79 -2.88 34.29
N GLU A 20 -6.31 -3.52 35.34
CA GLU A 20 -7.33 -2.95 36.21
C GLU A 20 -6.75 -2.73 37.63
N PHE A 21 -7.23 -1.68 38.28
CA PHE A 21 -6.92 -1.48 39.70
C PHE A 21 -7.76 -2.45 40.53
N VAL A 22 -7.10 -3.30 41.30
CA VAL A 22 -7.73 -4.34 42.12
C VAL A 22 -7.64 -3.94 43.57
N ALA A 23 -8.75 -4.05 44.30
CA ALA A 23 -8.76 -3.80 45.74
C ALA A 23 -7.93 -4.87 46.47
N GLU A 24 -7.41 -4.49 47.64
CA GLU A 24 -6.63 -5.41 48.49
C GLU A 24 -7.46 -6.65 48.84
N GLY A 25 -6.94 -7.84 48.52
CA GLY A 25 -7.61 -9.12 48.77
C GLY A 25 -8.61 -9.54 47.70
N ALA A 26 -8.85 -8.77 46.64
CA ALA A 26 -9.69 -9.16 45.52
C ALA A 26 -8.91 -10.01 44.49
N ALA A 27 -9.64 -10.87 43.76
CA ALA A 27 -9.04 -11.71 42.74
C ALA A 27 -8.53 -10.84 41.55
N ILE A 28 -7.31 -11.10 41.12
CA ILE A 28 -6.72 -10.43 39.95
C ILE A 28 -7.40 -11.00 38.69
N PRO A 29 -7.92 -10.14 37.79
CA PRO A 29 -8.53 -10.60 36.54
C PRO A 29 -7.50 -11.32 35.65
N VAL A 30 -7.86 -12.46 35.13
CA VAL A 30 -7.03 -13.25 34.22
C VAL A 30 -7.56 -13.07 32.80
N TYR A 31 -6.72 -12.62 31.89
CA TYR A 31 -7.07 -12.47 30.47
C TYR A 31 -6.51 -13.66 29.69
N GLU A 32 -7.40 -14.36 28.99
CA GLU A 32 -7.00 -15.47 28.11
C GLU A 32 -6.61 -14.92 26.74
N SER A 33 -5.32 -14.95 26.41
CA SER A 33 -4.76 -14.42 25.14
C SER A 33 -4.84 -15.43 23.97
N ALA A 34 -5.43 -16.60 24.14
CA ALA A 34 -5.43 -17.66 23.12
C ALA A 34 -6.19 -17.31 21.85
N GLY A 35 -7.19 -16.41 21.92
CA GLY A 35 -7.99 -15.94 20.77
C GLY A 35 -7.47 -14.70 20.05
N ASP A 36 -6.40 -14.06 20.57
CA ASP A 36 -5.93 -12.75 20.06
C ASP A 36 -4.97 -12.86 18.87
N PHE A 37 -4.60 -14.08 18.48
CA PHE A 37 -3.63 -14.29 17.41
C PHE A 37 -4.33 -14.51 16.07
N ASN A 38 -4.23 -13.54 15.18
CA ASN A 38 -4.59 -13.70 13.78
C ASN A 38 -3.37 -14.19 12.99
N GLU A 39 -3.48 -15.37 12.42
CA GLU A 39 -2.45 -15.93 11.55
C GLU A 39 -2.60 -15.31 10.15
N LYS A 40 -1.53 -14.65 9.68
CA LYS A 40 -1.42 -14.17 8.30
C LYS A 40 -0.29 -14.94 7.61
N THR A 41 -0.63 -15.63 6.53
CA THR A 41 0.36 -16.32 5.70
C THR A 41 0.90 -15.36 4.65
N ILE A 42 2.22 -15.22 4.59
CA ILE A 42 2.92 -14.46 3.56
C ILE A 42 3.51 -15.46 2.57
N GLU A 43 3.22 -15.25 1.30
CA GLU A 43 3.72 -16.04 0.19
C GLU A 43 4.93 -15.37 -0.46
N SER A 44 5.31 -15.78 -1.65
CA SER A 44 6.43 -15.19 -2.38
C SER A 44 6.11 -15.23 -3.86
N TYR A 45 5.68 -14.10 -4.37
CA TYR A 45 5.33 -13.92 -5.78
C TYR A 45 6.54 -13.42 -6.56
N LYS A 46 6.66 -13.86 -7.81
CA LYS A 46 7.76 -13.47 -8.67
C LYS A 46 7.36 -12.25 -9.50
N LEU A 47 8.01 -11.11 -9.27
CA LEU A 47 8.00 -9.98 -10.18
C LEU A 47 9.17 -10.11 -11.15
N ALA A 48 8.93 -9.97 -12.46
CA ALA A 48 9.98 -10.11 -13.46
C ALA A 48 9.73 -9.20 -14.67
N SER A 49 10.85 -8.72 -15.26
CA SER A 49 10.84 -7.95 -16.52
C SER A 49 12.03 -8.35 -17.37
N ILE A 50 11.89 -8.26 -18.68
CA ILE A 50 12.99 -8.43 -19.64
C ILE A 50 13.15 -7.13 -20.40
N VAL A 51 14.38 -6.60 -20.43
CA VAL A 51 14.79 -5.47 -21.25
C VAL A 51 15.72 -6.02 -22.33
N THR A 52 15.45 -5.74 -23.59
CA THR A 52 16.36 -6.07 -24.70
C THR A 52 17.05 -4.80 -25.20
N LEU A 53 18.31 -4.94 -25.57
CA LEU A 53 19.12 -3.90 -26.21
C LEU A 53 19.82 -4.49 -27.41
N ASP A 54 19.99 -3.72 -28.47
CA ASP A 54 20.77 -4.12 -29.62
C ASP A 54 22.24 -4.35 -29.21
N GLU A 55 22.87 -5.36 -29.77
CA GLU A 55 24.21 -5.78 -29.37
C GLU A 55 25.25 -4.69 -29.62
N ASP A 56 25.17 -4.01 -30.75
CA ASP A 56 26.05 -2.88 -31.09
C ASP A 56 25.92 -1.76 -30.07
N PHE A 57 24.69 -1.44 -29.66
CA PHE A 57 24.42 -0.42 -28.65
C PHE A 57 24.89 -0.82 -27.24
N ALA A 58 24.73 -2.10 -26.92
CA ALA A 58 25.19 -2.64 -25.64
C ALA A 58 26.71 -2.65 -25.50
N ASN A 59 27.45 -2.74 -26.61
CA ASN A 59 28.91 -2.76 -26.66
C ASN A 59 29.53 -1.35 -26.90
N ASP A 60 28.71 -0.30 -27.05
CA ASP A 60 29.22 1.07 -27.22
C ASP A 60 29.88 1.57 -25.92
N ALA A 61 31.19 1.85 -26.00
CA ALA A 61 31.99 2.34 -24.88
C ALA A 61 31.52 3.72 -24.33
N GLY A 62 30.74 4.48 -25.10
CA GLY A 62 30.17 5.77 -24.68
C GLY A 62 28.87 5.64 -23.88
N PHE A 63 28.28 4.44 -23.80
CA PHE A 63 27.00 4.20 -23.13
C PHE A 63 27.16 3.42 -21.83
N ASP A 64 26.70 4.02 -20.72
CA ASP A 64 26.66 3.34 -19.40
C ASP A 64 25.41 2.45 -19.29
N ILE A 65 25.54 1.25 -19.79
CA ILE A 65 24.49 0.24 -19.82
C ILE A 65 24.03 -0.15 -18.41
N GLU A 66 24.92 -0.23 -17.44
CA GLU A 66 24.60 -0.63 -16.07
C GLU A 66 23.70 0.42 -15.40
N LYS A 67 24.03 1.69 -15.54
CA LYS A 67 23.22 2.80 -15.05
C LYS A 67 21.86 2.85 -15.73
N TYR A 68 21.81 2.68 -17.05
CA TYR A 68 20.55 2.67 -17.80
C TYR A 68 19.63 1.52 -17.36
N LEU A 69 20.16 0.31 -17.29
CA LEU A 69 19.37 -0.86 -16.87
C LEU A 69 18.89 -0.73 -15.44
N THR A 70 19.74 -0.26 -14.53
CA THR A 70 19.36 -0.03 -13.13
C THR A 70 18.20 0.94 -13.03
N GLN A 71 18.25 2.06 -13.74
CA GLN A 71 17.18 3.05 -13.73
C GLN A 71 15.90 2.52 -14.37
N LYS A 72 15.99 1.85 -15.53
CA LYS A 72 14.83 1.33 -16.27
C LYS A 72 14.14 0.21 -15.51
N ILE A 73 14.90 -0.74 -14.99
CA ILE A 73 14.39 -1.87 -14.20
C ILE A 73 13.79 -1.35 -12.89
N GLY A 74 14.51 -0.48 -12.15
CA GLY A 74 14.02 0.08 -10.90
C GLY A 74 12.72 0.86 -11.08
N LYS A 75 12.61 1.69 -12.13
CA LYS A 75 11.35 2.39 -12.44
C LYS A 75 10.22 1.44 -12.81
N SER A 76 10.50 0.38 -13.58
CA SER A 76 9.49 -0.60 -13.99
C SER A 76 8.99 -1.42 -12.80
N PHE A 77 9.89 -1.84 -11.92
CA PHE A 77 9.57 -2.61 -10.72
C PHE A 77 8.79 -1.76 -9.72
N GLY A 78 9.28 -0.55 -9.39
CA GLY A 78 8.58 0.35 -8.49
C GLY A 78 7.14 0.64 -8.93
N LYS A 79 6.91 0.85 -10.23
CA LYS A 79 5.54 1.00 -10.75
C LYS A 79 4.67 -0.24 -10.57
N ALA A 80 5.21 -1.42 -10.81
CA ALA A 80 4.48 -2.68 -10.63
C ALA A 80 4.20 -2.97 -9.16
N GLU A 81 5.17 -2.71 -8.28
CA GLU A 81 5.05 -2.85 -6.84
C GLU A 81 4.01 -1.89 -6.26
N ASP A 82 4.09 -0.60 -6.59
CA ASP A 82 3.13 0.41 -6.13
C ASP A 82 1.70 0.02 -6.51
N ASN A 83 1.49 -0.41 -7.78
CA ASN A 83 0.18 -0.87 -8.21
C ASN A 83 -0.27 -2.12 -7.44
N ALA A 84 0.61 -3.12 -7.29
CA ALA A 84 0.27 -4.35 -6.60
C ALA A 84 -0.01 -4.12 -5.09
N PHE A 85 0.72 -3.22 -4.43
CA PHE A 85 0.50 -2.91 -3.02
C PHE A 85 -0.79 -2.11 -2.79
N ILE A 86 -1.29 -1.38 -3.79
CA ILE A 86 -2.56 -0.66 -3.68
C ILE A 86 -3.73 -1.52 -4.16
N ASN A 87 -3.65 -2.13 -5.35
CA ASN A 87 -4.76 -2.77 -6.06
C ASN A 87 -4.66 -4.29 -6.15
N GLY A 88 -3.57 -4.90 -5.72
CA GLY A 88 -3.29 -6.32 -5.93
C GLY A 88 -4.37 -7.24 -5.37
N THR A 89 -4.62 -8.33 -6.06
CA THR A 89 -5.71 -9.28 -5.78
C THR A 89 -5.33 -10.38 -4.80
N GLY A 90 -4.04 -10.53 -4.46
CA GLY A 90 -3.54 -11.63 -3.65
C GLY A 90 -3.42 -12.97 -4.38
N LEU A 91 -3.71 -13.00 -5.69
CA LEU A 91 -3.59 -14.18 -6.54
C LEU A 91 -2.40 -14.01 -7.50
N ASN A 92 -1.30 -14.71 -7.24
CA ASN A 92 -0.02 -14.59 -7.95
C ASN A 92 0.65 -13.19 -7.86
N GLU A 93 0.16 -12.35 -6.98
CA GLU A 93 0.63 -11.00 -6.69
C GLU A 93 0.30 -10.62 -5.23
N PRO A 94 0.92 -9.58 -4.66
CA PRO A 94 0.60 -9.11 -3.32
C PRO A 94 -0.88 -8.79 -3.12
N THR A 95 -1.34 -8.82 -1.87
CA THR A 95 -2.68 -8.36 -1.52
C THR A 95 -2.65 -6.85 -1.31
N GLY A 96 -3.33 -6.11 -2.17
CA GLY A 96 -3.37 -4.65 -2.14
C GLY A 96 -4.15 -4.08 -0.94
N ILE A 97 -3.85 -2.83 -0.61
CA ILE A 97 -4.53 -2.07 0.47
C ILE A 97 -6.03 -1.96 0.18
N LEU A 98 -6.43 -1.81 -1.08
CA LEU A 98 -7.83 -1.66 -1.48
C LEU A 98 -8.58 -2.97 -1.65
N HIS A 99 -7.92 -4.13 -1.44
CA HIS A 99 -8.56 -5.43 -1.55
C HIS A 99 -9.80 -5.54 -0.64
N ASN A 100 -10.88 -6.15 -1.13
CA ASN A 100 -12.19 -6.09 -0.45
C ASN A 100 -12.25 -6.89 0.85
N ILE A 101 -11.54 -8.00 0.94
CA ILE A 101 -11.60 -8.91 2.09
C ILE A 101 -10.41 -8.68 3.03
N ASP A 102 -9.19 -8.75 2.49
CA ASP A 102 -7.95 -8.69 3.28
C ASP A 102 -7.27 -7.32 3.27
N GLY A 103 -7.85 -6.34 2.58
CA GLY A 103 -7.39 -4.96 2.52
C GLY A 103 -7.85 -4.11 3.70
N ALA A 104 -7.74 -2.79 3.53
CA ALA A 104 -8.19 -1.81 4.50
C ALA A 104 -9.71 -1.86 4.70
N LYS A 105 -10.16 -1.63 5.94
CA LYS A 105 -11.59 -1.63 6.27
C LYS A 105 -12.28 -0.37 5.72
N THR A 106 -13.45 -0.53 5.14
CA THR A 106 -14.31 0.60 4.78
C THR A 106 -14.82 1.27 6.05
N ALA A 107 -14.54 2.56 6.21
CA ALA A 107 -15.00 3.36 7.34
C ALA A 107 -16.42 3.87 7.13
N LEU A 108 -16.70 4.33 5.91
CA LEU A 108 -18.00 4.86 5.49
C LEU A 108 -18.16 4.72 3.97
N THR A 109 -19.41 4.83 3.55
CA THR A 109 -19.77 4.86 2.12
C THR A 109 -20.42 6.20 1.84
N ALA A 110 -19.99 6.89 0.77
CA ALA A 110 -20.47 8.22 0.40
C ALA A 110 -20.88 8.26 -1.08
N GLU A 111 -21.97 8.96 -1.40
CA GLU A 111 -22.39 9.22 -2.79
C GLU A 111 -21.54 10.32 -3.44
N THR A 112 -21.25 11.34 -2.65
CA THR A 112 -20.38 12.46 -3.02
C THR A 112 -19.37 12.68 -1.92
N LEU A 113 -18.13 12.98 -2.30
CA LEU A 113 -17.07 13.20 -1.33
C LEU A 113 -17.18 14.61 -0.74
N THR A 114 -17.40 14.68 0.57
CA THR A 114 -17.46 15.92 1.34
C THR A 114 -16.31 16.03 2.33
N TYR A 115 -16.08 17.21 2.88
CA TYR A 115 -15.06 17.38 3.93
C TYR A 115 -15.45 16.69 5.24
N ASP A 116 -16.75 16.58 5.52
CA ASP A 116 -17.27 15.86 6.69
C ASP A 116 -16.97 14.36 6.59
N ASP A 117 -16.99 13.79 5.38
CA ASP A 117 -16.57 12.39 5.16
C ASP A 117 -15.09 12.19 5.45
N VAL A 118 -14.26 13.17 5.08
CA VAL A 118 -12.81 13.13 5.39
C VAL A 118 -12.59 13.21 6.90
N ILE A 119 -13.32 14.08 7.62
CA ILE A 119 -13.29 14.16 9.07
C ILE A 119 -13.76 12.84 9.68
N SER A 120 -14.85 12.28 9.18
CA SER A 120 -15.40 11.00 9.65
C SER A 120 -14.42 9.84 9.46
N LEU A 121 -13.74 9.76 8.31
CA LEU A 121 -12.69 8.79 8.06
C LEU A 121 -11.54 8.96 9.08
N TYR A 122 -11.08 10.19 9.31
CA TYR A 122 -10.01 10.47 10.29
C TYR A 122 -10.36 9.94 11.68
N PHE A 123 -11.56 10.24 12.17
CA PHE A 123 -11.98 9.82 13.52
C PHE A 123 -12.39 8.34 13.60
N SER A 124 -12.67 7.68 12.48
CA SER A 124 -12.96 6.26 12.44
C SER A 124 -11.75 5.38 12.78
N VAL A 125 -10.54 5.87 12.48
CA VAL A 125 -9.28 5.16 12.81
C VAL A 125 -8.96 5.39 14.29
N ASP A 126 -8.58 4.34 15.01
CA ASP A 126 -8.27 4.43 16.43
C ASP A 126 -7.10 5.37 16.71
N LYS A 127 -7.13 6.02 17.90
CA LYS A 127 -6.15 7.04 18.31
C LYS A 127 -4.71 6.52 18.22
N GLU A 128 -4.50 5.25 18.50
CA GLU A 128 -3.20 4.58 18.43
C GLU A 128 -2.60 4.67 17.03
N TYR A 129 -3.39 4.31 16.00
CA TYR A 129 -2.96 4.34 14.60
C TYR A 129 -2.97 5.75 14.00
N ARG A 130 -3.90 6.63 14.46
CA ARG A 130 -3.95 8.02 13.98
C ARG A 130 -2.67 8.81 14.26
N ARG A 131 -1.91 8.42 15.27
CA ARG A 131 -0.67 9.14 15.62
C ARG A 131 0.31 9.18 14.46
N ASN A 132 0.48 8.06 13.76
CA ASN A 132 1.37 7.93 12.61
C ASN A 132 0.59 7.88 11.28
N GLY A 133 -0.69 8.23 11.33
CA GLY A 133 -1.56 8.18 10.15
C GLY A 133 -1.13 9.15 9.06
N ILE A 134 -1.22 8.70 7.83
CA ILE A 134 -1.05 9.46 6.60
C ILE A 134 -2.25 9.28 5.69
N TRP A 135 -2.48 10.23 4.80
CA TRP A 135 -3.48 10.17 3.76
C TRP A 135 -2.87 9.63 2.48
N LEU A 136 -3.60 8.74 1.78
CA LEU A 136 -3.23 8.23 0.48
C LEU A 136 -4.40 8.42 -0.49
N MET A 137 -4.14 9.09 -1.62
CA MET A 137 -5.13 9.37 -2.66
C MET A 137 -4.43 9.68 -3.98
N ASN A 138 -5.19 9.86 -5.07
CA ASN A 138 -4.63 10.33 -6.34
C ASN A 138 -4.74 11.86 -6.48
N ASP A 139 -4.09 12.42 -7.50
CA ASP A 139 -4.11 13.87 -7.79
C ASP A 139 -5.52 14.42 -8.05
N LYS A 140 -6.39 13.66 -8.73
CA LYS A 140 -7.75 14.11 -9.04
C LYS A 140 -8.58 14.22 -7.77
N THR A 141 -8.48 13.25 -6.88
CA THR A 141 -9.12 13.27 -5.57
C THR A 141 -8.61 14.43 -4.72
N ALA A 142 -7.29 14.62 -4.68
CA ALA A 142 -6.69 15.76 -4.00
C ALA A 142 -7.18 17.09 -4.55
N LEU A 143 -7.32 17.22 -5.87
CA LEU A 143 -7.86 18.41 -6.52
C LEU A 143 -9.32 18.68 -6.10
N VAL A 144 -10.16 17.64 -6.02
CA VAL A 144 -11.54 17.78 -5.55
C VAL A 144 -11.57 18.30 -4.11
N LEU A 145 -10.77 17.67 -3.22
CA LEU A 145 -10.70 18.09 -1.82
C LEU A 145 -10.16 19.52 -1.64
N ARG A 146 -9.16 19.91 -2.44
CA ARG A 146 -8.60 21.27 -2.41
C ARG A 146 -9.61 22.35 -2.84
N LYS A 147 -10.59 21.99 -3.67
CA LYS A 147 -11.64 22.90 -4.14
C LYS A 147 -12.81 23.04 -3.18
N LEU A 148 -12.90 22.21 -2.14
CA LEU A 148 -13.94 22.30 -1.13
C LEU A 148 -13.78 23.60 -0.34
N LYS A 149 -14.91 24.29 -0.17
CA LYS A 149 -15.00 25.58 0.53
C LYS A 149 -16.02 25.49 1.66
N ASP A 150 -15.82 26.35 2.66
CA ASP A 150 -16.83 26.62 3.66
C ASP A 150 -17.95 27.54 3.12
N ASN A 151 -18.96 27.85 3.96
CA ASN A 151 -20.04 28.70 3.60
C ASN A 151 -19.61 30.16 3.33
N ASP A 152 -18.45 30.57 3.80
CA ASP A 152 -17.86 31.89 3.62
C ASP A 152 -16.95 31.98 2.39
N GLY A 153 -16.75 30.85 1.67
CA GLY A 153 -15.95 30.75 0.46
C GLY A 153 -14.46 30.48 0.71
N ASN A 154 -14.03 30.20 1.95
CA ASN A 154 -12.65 29.85 2.26
C ASN A 154 -12.39 28.39 1.92
N TYR A 155 -11.19 28.08 1.43
CA TYR A 155 -10.79 26.71 1.18
C TYR A 155 -10.56 25.94 2.49
N LEU A 156 -11.14 24.75 2.59
CA LEU A 156 -11.05 23.89 3.79
C LEU A 156 -9.69 23.22 3.95
N TRP A 157 -9.01 22.97 2.85
CA TRP A 157 -7.65 22.41 2.90
C TRP A 157 -6.61 23.49 3.13
N ASN A 158 -5.78 23.33 4.14
CA ASN A 158 -4.66 24.26 4.39
C ASN A 158 -3.59 24.11 3.30
N GLN A 159 -3.48 25.09 2.42
CA GLN A 159 -2.59 25.09 1.28
C GLN A 159 -1.09 25.23 1.65
N ALA A 160 -0.79 25.66 2.87
CA ALA A 160 0.59 25.97 3.25
C ALA A 160 1.48 24.74 3.48
N ASN A 161 0.90 23.59 3.87
CA ASN A 161 1.67 22.46 4.37
C ASN A 161 1.34 21.10 3.72
N ASP A 162 0.53 21.03 2.66
CA ASP A 162 0.06 19.77 2.05
C ASP A 162 -0.45 18.73 3.07
N THR A 163 -1.12 19.22 4.11
CA THR A 163 -1.66 18.39 5.18
C THR A 163 -3.17 18.52 5.29
N ILE A 164 -3.84 17.41 5.59
CA ILE A 164 -5.25 17.38 5.99
C ILE A 164 -5.31 17.00 7.46
N LEU A 165 -5.98 17.81 8.28
CA LEU A 165 -6.09 17.62 9.75
C LEU A 165 -4.71 17.39 10.40
N GLY A 166 -3.66 18.10 9.92
CA GLY A 166 -2.29 17.99 10.43
C GLY A 166 -1.55 16.69 10.07
N LYS A 167 -2.09 15.90 9.12
CA LYS A 167 -1.48 14.66 8.63
C LYS A 167 -1.05 14.81 7.18
N GLN A 168 0.12 14.25 6.86
CA GLN A 168 0.70 14.30 5.52
C GLN A 168 -0.21 13.61 4.49
N VAL A 169 -0.26 14.18 3.30
CA VAL A 169 -0.92 13.57 2.13
C VAL A 169 0.15 13.02 1.19
N ILE A 170 -0.01 11.76 0.82
CA ILE A 170 0.80 11.10 -0.19
C ILE A 170 -0.09 10.89 -1.43
N ILE A 171 0.44 11.30 -2.56
CA ILE A 171 -0.22 11.12 -3.85
C ILE A 171 0.33 9.88 -4.54
N SER A 172 -0.58 9.01 -5.00
CA SER A 172 -0.23 7.87 -5.85
C SER A 172 -1.14 7.81 -7.07
N GLU A 173 -0.54 7.62 -8.25
CA GLU A 173 -1.26 7.46 -9.51
C GLU A 173 -2.10 6.17 -9.56
N TYR A 174 -1.83 5.21 -8.67
CA TYR A 174 -2.53 3.91 -8.61
C TYR A 174 -3.77 3.92 -7.70
N MET A 175 -3.98 5.00 -6.94
CA MET A 175 -5.25 5.17 -6.24
C MET A 175 -6.36 5.45 -7.26
N PRO A 176 -7.55 4.83 -7.12
CA PRO A 176 -8.64 5.02 -8.06
C PRO A 176 -9.20 6.44 -8.04
N ASP A 177 -9.81 6.84 -9.14
CA ASP A 177 -10.59 8.07 -9.24
C ASP A 177 -11.86 7.96 -8.39
N ILE A 178 -12.52 9.12 -8.15
CA ILE A 178 -13.82 9.19 -7.46
C ILE A 178 -14.88 8.70 -8.43
N GLU A 179 -15.10 7.40 -8.45
CA GLU A 179 -16.10 6.73 -9.26
C GLU A 179 -16.92 5.78 -8.37
N THR A 180 -18.11 5.44 -8.82
CA THR A 180 -18.99 4.50 -8.15
C THR A 180 -18.28 3.17 -7.81
N GLY A 181 -18.41 2.73 -6.55
CA GLY A 181 -17.82 1.48 -6.07
C GLY A 181 -16.32 1.55 -5.76
N THR A 182 -15.62 2.63 -6.12
CA THR A 182 -14.18 2.78 -5.88
C THR A 182 -13.86 3.24 -4.46
N LYS A 183 -12.58 3.13 -4.08
CA LYS A 183 -12.06 3.56 -2.78
C LYS A 183 -10.98 4.65 -2.99
N PRO A 184 -11.36 5.90 -3.28
CA PRO A 184 -10.42 6.95 -3.72
C PRO A 184 -9.52 7.50 -2.62
N ILE A 185 -9.85 7.27 -1.34
CA ILE A 185 -9.10 7.79 -0.19
C ILE A 185 -8.86 6.67 0.82
N ALA A 186 -7.62 6.56 1.27
CA ALA A 186 -7.22 5.76 2.41
C ALA A 186 -6.57 6.65 3.49
N PHE A 187 -6.80 6.34 4.75
CA PHE A 187 -6.16 6.98 5.89
C PHE A 187 -5.80 5.96 6.96
N GLY A 188 -4.63 6.07 7.54
CA GLY A 188 -4.19 5.22 8.62
C GLY A 188 -2.68 5.11 8.75
N ASP A 189 -2.25 4.16 9.56
CA ASP A 189 -0.84 3.84 9.76
C ASP A 189 -0.40 2.74 8.81
N PHE A 190 0.27 3.13 7.72
CA PHE A 190 0.74 2.19 6.69
C PHE A 190 1.94 1.35 7.13
N SER A 191 2.51 1.58 8.31
CA SER A 191 3.54 0.68 8.86
C SER A 191 3.01 -0.72 9.15
N TYR A 192 1.68 -0.87 9.22
CA TYR A 192 0.98 -2.16 9.34
C TYR A 192 0.73 -2.85 7.99
N TYR A 193 1.11 -2.25 6.87
CA TYR A 193 1.24 -2.94 5.60
C TYR A 193 2.68 -3.46 5.47
N TRP A 194 2.85 -4.77 5.57
CA TRP A 194 4.17 -5.39 5.56
C TRP A 194 4.54 -5.89 4.17
N ILE A 195 5.67 -5.43 3.68
CA ILE A 195 6.29 -5.90 2.44
C ILE A 195 7.40 -6.86 2.83
N VAL A 196 7.33 -8.07 2.31
CA VAL A 196 8.29 -9.13 2.63
C VAL A 196 9.01 -9.58 1.37
N GLY A 197 10.27 -9.17 1.23
CA GLY A 197 11.15 -9.60 0.15
C GLY A 197 11.90 -10.89 0.50
N ARG A 198 11.87 -11.87 -0.40
CA ARG A 198 12.63 -13.12 -0.26
C ARG A 198 14.03 -13.00 -0.83
N LYS A 199 14.16 -12.37 -1.99
CA LYS A 199 15.44 -12.12 -2.67
C LYS A 199 15.46 -10.71 -3.21
N PRO A 200 16.61 -10.04 -3.19
CA PRO A 200 16.77 -8.76 -3.87
C PRO A 200 16.62 -8.94 -5.38
N VAL A 201 16.41 -7.84 -6.07
CA VAL A 201 16.41 -7.83 -7.54
C VAL A 201 17.67 -8.48 -8.06
N THR A 202 17.50 -9.47 -8.94
CA THR A 202 18.57 -10.20 -9.58
C THR A 202 18.45 -9.99 -11.08
N VAL A 203 19.54 -9.61 -11.73
CA VAL A 203 19.61 -9.45 -13.19
C VAL A 203 20.42 -10.58 -13.78
N ARG A 204 19.93 -11.16 -14.87
CA ARG A 204 20.62 -12.18 -15.67
C ARG A 204 20.68 -11.75 -17.12
N THR A 205 21.86 -11.84 -17.71
CA THR A 205 22.06 -11.62 -19.14
C THR A 205 21.65 -12.88 -19.93
N LEU A 206 20.88 -12.67 -20.99
CA LEU A 206 20.38 -13.70 -21.90
C LEU A 206 21.00 -13.45 -23.27
N LEU A 207 22.12 -14.09 -23.57
CA LEU A 207 22.85 -13.91 -24.82
C LEU A 207 22.21 -14.71 -25.97
N GLU A 208 21.86 -15.98 -25.71
CA GLU A 208 21.42 -16.90 -26.77
C GLU A 208 19.95 -16.68 -27.18
N LYS A 209 19.11 -16.22 -26.26
CA LYS A 209 17.66 -16.15 -26.49
C LYS A 209 17.26 -15.17 -27.61
N PHE A 210 18.00 -14.10 -27.76
CA PHE A 210 17.69 -13.01 -28.68
C PHE A 210 18.71 -12.85 -29.81
N VAL A 211 19.65 -13.80 -29.95
CA VAL A 211 20.72 -13.77 -30.95
C VAL A 211 20.22 -13.62 -32.40
N LEU A 212 19.05 -14.19 -32.72
CA LEU A 212 18.45 -14.07 -34.05
C LEU A 212 17.96 -12.65 -34.38
N TYR A 213 17.93 -11.77 -33.40
CA TYR A 213 17.51 -10.36 -33.55
C TYR A 213 18.66 -9.39 -33.30
N ASP A 214 19.90 -9.91 -33.20
CA ASP A 214 21.10 -9.11 -32.85
C ASP A 214 20.89 -8.32 -31.54
N GLN A 215 20.24 -8.96 -30.53
CA GLN A 215 19.91 -8.32 -29.26
C GLN A 215 20.42 -9.13 -28.06
N ILE A 216 20.77 -8.39 -27.01
CA ILE A 216 21.05 -8.95 -25.67
C ILE A 216 19.87 -8.70 -24.78
N GLY A 217 19.38 -9.75 -24.11
CA GLY A 217 18.29 -9.65 -23.14
C GLY A 217 18.81 -9.56 -21.70
N TYR A 218 18.21 -8.69 -20.90
CA TYR A 218 18.47 -8.55 -19.48
C TYR A 218 17.21 -8.92 -18.71
N LEU A 219 17.19 -10.10 -18.12
CA LEU A 219 16.10 -10.59 -17.28
C LEU A 219 16.32 -10.14 -15.84
N ALA A 220 15.50 -9.23 -15.38
CA ALA A 220 15.43 -8.85 -13.97
C ALA A 220 14.28 -9.58 -13.29
N PHE A 221 14.47 -10.02 -12.05
CA PHE A 221 13.40 -10.61 -11.23
C PHE A 221 13.68 -10.47 -9.74
N GLU A 222 12.63 -10.44 -8.97
CA GLU A 222 12.63 -10.53 -7.51
C GLU A 222 11.47 -11.36 -7.01
N PHE A 223 11.42 -11.61 -5.71
CA PHE A 223 10.36 -12.35 -5.06
C PHE A 223 9.92 -11.58 -3.83
N LEU A 224 8.64 -11.19 -3.80
CA LEU A 224 8.05 -10.42 -2.71
C LEU A 224 6.58 -10.77 -2.51
N ASP A 225 6.06 -10.37 -1.36
CA ASP A 225 4.63 -10.33 -1.04
C ASP A 225 4.35 -9.11 -0.17
N GLY A 226 3.11 -8.65 -0.17
CA GLY A 226 2.65 -7.54 0.67
C GLY A 226 1.26 -7.82 1.21
N LYS A 227 1.06 -7.57 2.52
CA LYS A 227 -0.25 -7.74 3.19
C LYS A 227 -0.42 -6.78 4.35
N ILE A 228 -1.66 -6.39 4.60
CA ILE A 228 -2.02 -5.70 5.83
C ILE A 228 -2.01 -6.71 6.99
N VAL A 229 -1.21 -6.42 8.01
CA VAL A 229 -1.15 -7.24 9.24
C VAL A 229 -2.31 -6.94 10.16
N ARG A 230 -2.72 -5.66 10.23
CA ARG A 230 -3.88 -5.19 11.01
C ARG A 230 -4.81 -4.36 10.13
N ASN A 231 -5.94 -4.92 9.77
CA ASN A 231 -6.90 -4.29 8.85
C ASN A 231 -7.57 -3.04 9.44
N GLU A 232 -7.59 -2.90 10.78
CA GLU A 232 -8.13 -1.73 11.48
C GLU A 232 -7.20 -0.52 11.46
N ALA A 233 -5.90 -0.72 11.21
CA ALA A 233 -4.91 0.35 11.19
C ALA A 233 -5.05 1.30 10.00
N ILE A 234 -5.65 0.81 8.90
CA ILE A 234 -5.90 1.58 7.68
C ILE A 234 -7.37 1.46 7.34
N LYS A 235 -8.01 2.59 7.05
CA LYS A 235 -9.41 2.63 6.61
C LYS A 235 -9.57 3.45 5.34
N VAL A 236 -10.66 3.16 4.60
CA VAL A 236 -10.96 3.78 3.31
C VAL A 236 -12.38 4.33 3.29
N ILE A 237 -12.61 5.33 2.43
CA ILE A 237 -13.95 5.75 1.99
C ILE A 237 -14.27 4.94 0.73
N GLN A 238 -15.46 4.35 0.69
CA GLN A 238 -15.98 3.71 -0.50
C GLN A 238 -17.05 4.60 -1.13
N MET A 239 -16.97 4.82 -2.43
CA MET A 239 -18.01 5.55 -3.14
C MET A 239 -19.23 4.64 -3.34
N ALA A 240 -20.42 5.15 -2.98
CA ALA A 240 -21.68 4.42 -3.17
C ALA A 240 -22.07 4.36 -4.65
N ASP A 241 -22.87 3.35 -4.99
CA ASP A 241 -23.62 3.38 -6.23
C ASP A 241 -24.64 4.53 -6.15
N ALA A 242 -24.56 5.47 -7.06
CA ALA A 242 -25.54 6.54 -7.16
C ALA A 242 -26.92 5.91 -7.49
N GLY A 243 -27.67 5.62 -6.46
CA GLY A 243 -29.09 5.25 -6.52
C GLY A 243 -29.44 3.91 -7.14
N LYS A 244 -29.60 2.90 -6.33
CA LYS A 244 -30.65 1.91 -6.48
C LYS A 244 -31.66 2.07 -5.35
#